data_cc5e7628afcc101cf600b3408333f8bd
#
_entry.id   cc5e7628afcc101cf600b3408333f8bd
#
_cell.length_a   1.000
_cell.length_b   1.000
_cell.length_c   1.000
_cell.angle_alpha   90.00
_cell.angle_beta   90.00
_cell.angle_gamma   90.00
#
_symmetry.space_group_name_H-M   'P 1'
#
loop_
_entity.id
_entity.type
_entity.pdbx_description
1 polymer ?
#
loop_
_entity_poly.entity_id
_entity_poly.type
_entity_poly.pdbx_seq_one_letter_code
_entity_poly.pdbx_strand_id
1 'polypeptide(L)'
;MSVILGVNHQFLYPGAMTDAETHTRTLQKAAELRDVAALDCWMWPEPRRAEEERRVLLDSGKKINYNIGDRPMDEPCFPASPDASRRRRTLDIYLREIGYALNVGAKKIVLGSGPDVPEDRPGAKERFAEFLMRLGKELPEDVTLALEPTDRTIDKHFLFGPAAETAEFIREMRANGLPNLGMLLDMGHVPIMGETLSSAVQGAAETLVHVHLGNCVVKNPQSPFYGDKHVAWGAVDSEYGEKEAAEFLRLLNQAGYFQKEDCTVSFEMRPIEGLSPEESLRAFVGVWEKSMPGLPVSKE
;
A
#
# COMPACT_ATOMS: atom_id res chain seq x y z
N MET A 1 -23.40 1.14 0.49
CA MET A 1 -22.06 1.64 0.11
C MET A 1 -21.44 0.59 -0.79
N SER A 2 -20.65 0.98 -1.79
CA SER A 2 -19.98 0.06 -2.71
C SER A 2 -18.49 0.05 -2.39
N VAL A 3 -17.85 -1.11 -2.54
CA VAL A 3 -16.40 -1.25 -2.43
C VAL A 3 -15.76 -0.80 -3.74
N ILE A 4 -14.66 -0.08 -3.65
CA ILE A 4 -13.86 0.34 -4.79
C ILE A 4 -12.70 -0.65 -4.93
N LEU A 5 -12.74 -1.48 -5.97
CA LEU A 5 -11.61 -2.34 -6.30
C LEU A 5 -10.53 -1.56 -7.02
N GLY A 6 -9.31 -1.79 -6.63
CA GLY A 6 -8.13 -1.20 -7.22
C GLY A 6 -7.07 -2.23 -7.57
N VAL A 7 -6.00 -1.75 -8.18
CA VAL A 7 -4.81 -2.55 -8.45
C VAL A 7 -3.56 -1.72 -8.27
N ASN A 8 -2.53 -2.32 -7.69
CA ASN A 8 -1.21 -1.73 -7.60
C ASN A 8 -0.49 -1.88 -8.96
N HIS A 9 -0.21 -0.74 -9.59
CA HIS A 9 0.32 -0.67 -10.94
C HIS A 9 1.65 -1.42 -11.09
N GLN A 10 2.63 -1.14 -10.22
CA GLN A 10 3.98 -1.66 -10.38
C GLN A 10 4.10 -3.15 -10.04
N PHE A 11 3.19 -3.71 -9.28
CA PHE A 11 3.18 -5.16 -9.04
C PHE A 11 2.45 -5.91 -10.14
N LEU A 12 1.35 -5.38 -10.67
CA LEU A 12 0.71 -5.97 -11.84
C LEU A 12 1.59 -5.90 -13.09
N TYR A 13 2.41 -4.86 -13.19
CA TYR A 13 3.39 -4.66 -14.29
C TYR A 13 4.81 -4.53 -13.72
N PRO A 14 5.48 -5.62 -13.31
CA PRO A 14 6.78 -5.54 -12.60
C PRO A 14 7.88 -4.79 -13.35
N GLY A 15 7.81 -4.73 -14.69
CA GLY A 15 8.70 -3.92 -15.51
C GLY A 15 8.58 -2.41 -15.26
N ALA A 16 7.49 -1.94 -14.67
CA ALA A 16 7.27 -0.52 -14.36
C ALA A 16 8.33 0.08 -13.42
N MET A 17 8.98 -0.75 -12.63
CA MET A 17 10.03 -0.30 -11.70
C MET A 17 11.43 -0.23 -12.33
N THR A 18 11.61 -0.64 -13.59
CA THR A 18 12.93 -0.77 -14.21
C THR A 18 13.39 0.51 -14.89
N ASP A 19 12.49 1.19 -15.59
CA ASP A 19 12.78 2.41 -16.34
C ASP A 19 11.53 3.27 -16.58
N ALA A 20 11.76 4.57 -16.84
CA ALA A 20 10.73 5.58 -17.02
C ALA A 20 9.76 5.30 -18.18
N GLU A 21 10.28 4.78 -19.31
CA GLU A 21 9.45 4.54 -20.49
C GLU A 21 8.48 3.38 -20.25
N THR A 22 8.97 2.29 -19.68
CA THR A 22 8.14 1.15 -19.32
C THR A 22 7.12 1.54 -18.24
N HIS A 23 7.52 2.37 -17.26
CA HIS A 23 6.60 2.88 -16.23
C HIS A 23 5.43 3.63 -16.86
N THR A 24 5.69 4.67 -17.65
CA THR A 24 4.65 5.49 -18.29
C THR A 24 3.74 4.64 -19.19
N ARG A 25 4.32 3.79 -20.03
CA ARG A 25 3.57 2.90 -20.91
C ARG A 25 2.64 1.93 -20.18
N THR A 26 3.11 1.36 -19.08
CA THR A 26 2.30 0.41 -18.30
C THR A 26 1.29 1.14 -17.41
N LEU A 27 1.57 2.37 -16.98
CA LEU A 27 0.61 3.20 -16.28
C LEU A 27 -0.59 3.56 -17.20
N GLN A 28 -0.33 3.84 -18.47
CA GLN A 28 -1.39 4.03 -19.46
C GLN A 28 -2.29 2.78 -19.59
N LYS A 29 -1.68 1.59 -19.66
CA LYS A 29 -2.43 0.32 -19.67
C LYS A 29 -3.25 0.12 -18.40
N ALA A 30 -2.68 0.41 -17.23
CA ALA A 30 -3.38 0.31 -15.97
C ALA A 30 -4.56 1.29 -15.88
N ALA A 31 -4.41 2.49 -16.43
CA ALA A 31 -5.49 3.49 -16.53
C ALA A 31 -6.69 3.01 -17.36
N GLU A 32 -6.45 2.16 -18.37
CA GLU A 32 -7.49 1.62 -19.27
C GLU A 32 -8.19 0.36 -18.73
N LEU A 33 -7.71 -0.24 -17.60
CA LEU A 33 -8.31 -1.44 -17.01
C LEU A 33 -9.76 -1.16 -16.56
N ARG A 34 -10.72 -1.98 -17.02
CA ARG A 34 -12.15 -1.82 -16.71
C ARG A 34 -12.62 -2.62 -15.51
N ASP A 35 -11.79 -3.56 -15.05
CA ASP A 35 -12.12 -4.46 -13.95
C ASP A 35 -11.94 -3.79 -12.58
N VAL A 36 -11.30 -2.63 -12.54
CA VAL A 36 -11.00 -1.86 -11.31
C VAL A 36 -11.31 -0.37 -11.50
N ALA A 37 -11.73 0.29 -10.41
CA ALA A 37 -12.05 1.71 -10.36
C ALA A 37 -11.02 2.54 -9.59
N ALA A 38 -9.98 1.91 -9.02
CA ALA A 38 -8.87 2.61 -8.37
C ALA A 38 -7.52 2.12 -8.89
N LEU A 39 -6.51 2.98 -8.78
CA LEU A 39 -5.11 2.66 -9.02
C LEU A 39 -4.28 3.04 -7.80
N ASP A 40 -3.47 2.10 -7.35
CA ASP A 40 -2.37 2.34 -6.44
C ASP A 40 -1.10 2.50 -7.26
N CYS A 41 -0.51 3.69 -7.25
CA CYS A 41 0.59 4.04 -8.14
C CYS A 41 1.44 5.18 -7.58
N TRP A 42 2.53 5.44 -8.24
CA TRP A 42 3.38 6.61 -8.07
C TRP A 42 3.73 7.19 -9.44
N MET A 43 4.34 8.37 -9.52
CA MET A 43 4.75 8.99 -10.77
C MET A 43 6.26 9.05 -10.90
N TRP A 44 6.76 8.93 -12.12
CA TRP A 44 8.19 9.07 -12.40
C TRP A 44 8.64 10.52 -12.16
N PRO A 45 9.75 10.77 -11.42
CA PRO A 45 10.09 12.12 -10.93
C PRO A 45 10.63 13.09 -11.99
N GLU A 46 10.89 12.64 -13.22
CA GLU A 46 11.30 13.52 -14.30
C GLU A 46 10.14 14.45 -14.70
N PRO A 47 10.31 15.79 -14.74
CA PRO A 47 9.20 16.74 -14.89
C PRO A 47 8.32 16.50 -16.14
N ARG A 48 8.93 16.12 -17.27
CA ARG A 48 8.19 15.84 -18.51
C ARG A 48 7.34 14.56 -18.36
N ARG A 49 7.90 13.53 -17.78
CA ARG A 49 7.21 12.26 -17.52
C ARG A 49 6.10 12.43 -16.49
N ALA A 50 6.40 13.12 -15.40
CA ALA A 50 5.41 13.41 -14.37
C ALA A 50 4.18 14.14 -14.94
N GLU A 51 4.36 15.10 -15.86
CA GLU A 51 3.24 15.78 -16.51
C GLU A 51 2.48 14.87 -17.47
N GLU A 52 3.14 13.97 -18.20
CA GLU A 52 2.50 12.98 -19.05
C GLU A 52 1.66 12.00 -18.21
N GLU A 53 2.24 11.46 -17.16
CA GLU A 53 1.58 10.51 -16.25
C GLU A 53 0.43 11.16 -15.47
N ARG A 54 0.60 12.42 -15.07
CA ARG A 54 -0.48 13.21 -14.44
C ARG A 54 -1.71 13.28 -15.34
N ARG A 55 -1.53 13.53 -16.65
CA ARG A 55 -2.64 13.55 -17.59
C ARG A 55 -3.31 12.19 -17.72
N VAL A 56 -2.52 11.13 -17.86
CA VAL A 56 -3.03 9.76 -17.92
C VAL A 56 -3.89 9.43 -16.71
N LEU A 57 -3.42 9.77 -15.49
CA LEU A 57 -4.14 9.49 -14.26
C LEU A 57 -5.43 10.32 -14.14
N LEU A 58 -5.39 11.61 -14.47
CA LEU A 58 -6.59 12.45 -14.44
C LEU A 58 -7.63 12.03 -15.49
N ASP A 59 -7.19 11.72 -16.71
CA ASP A 59 -8.07 11.31 -17.81
C ASP A 59 -8.68 9.90 -17.58
N SER A 60 -8.06 9.08 -16.73
CA SER A 60 -8.57 7.73 -16.41
C SER A 60 -9.91 7.74 -15.68
N GLY A 61 -10.24 8.82 -14.97
CA GLY A 61 -11.38 8.91 -14.07
C GLY A 61 -11.31 7.99 -12.86
N LYS A 62 -10.19 7.25 -12.68
CA LYS A 62 -10.01 6.32 -11.56
C LYS A 62 -9.64 7.07 -10.27
N LYS A 63 -10.02 6.47 -9.15
CA LYS A 63 -9.54 6.90 -7.86
C LYS A 63 -8.05 6.59 -7.71
N ILE A 64 -7.26 7.57 -7.32
CA ILE A 64 -5.82 7.42 -7.15
C ILE A 64 -5.47 7.28 -5.67
N ASN A 65 -4.81 6.18 -5.33
CA ASN A 65 -4.08 5.99 -4.08
C ASN A 65 -2.59 6.13 -4.43
N TYR A 66 -1.90 7.08 -3.82
CA TYR A 66 -0.51 7.38 -4.18
C TYR A 66 0.46 6.68 -3.22
N ASN A 67 1.28 5.77 -3.75
CA ASN A 67 2.19 4.95 -2.95
C ASN A 67 3.60 5.54 -2.93
N ILE A 68 3.95 6.28 -1.89
CA ILE A 68 5.32 6.79 -1.74
C ILE A 68 6.31 5.66 -1.46
N GLY A 69 5.89 4.66 -0.67
CA GLY A 69 6.75 3.57 -0.22
C GLY A 69 7.27 2.65 -1.33
N ASP A 70 6.48 2.46 -2.38
CA ASP A 70 6.80 1.52 -3.48
C ASP A 70 7.71 2.12 -4.55
N ARG A 71 7.86 3.44 -4.53
CA ARG A 71 8.67 4.12 -5.52
C ARG A 71 10.15 3.80 -5.34
N PRO A 72 10.89 3.47 -6.41
CA PRO A 72 12.35 3.47 -6.38
C PRO A 72 12.87 4.87 -6.05
N MET A 73 13.47 5.02 -4.87
CA MET A 73 14.05 6.29 -4.43
C MET A 73 15.50 6.38 -4.87
N ASP A 74 15.92 7.54 -5.37
CA ASP A 74 17.33 7.82 -5.70
C ASP A 74 18.19 7.75 -4.45
N GLU A 75 17.61 8.09 -3.29
CA GLU A 75 18.27 8.02 -1.99
C GLU A 75 17.39 7.22 -1.00
N PRO A 76 17.99 6.39 -0.13
CA PRO A 76 17.26 5.72 0.93
C PRO A 76 16.60 6.72 1.88
N CYS A 77 15.33 6.46 2.23
CA CYS A 77 14.55 7.30 3.13
C CYS A 77 14.64 6.82 4.57
N PHE A 78 14.93 7.75 5.49
CA PHE A 78 15.15 7.46 6.91
C PHE A 78 14.36 8.44 7.79
N PRO A 79 13.03 8.35 7.84
CA PRO A 79 12.19 9.31 8.57
C PRO A 79 12.43 9.30 10.09
N ALA A 80 12.84 8.14 10.63
CA ALA A 80 13.08 7.92 12.06
C ALA A 80 14.57 7.97 12.48
N SER A 81 15.49 8.27 11.55
CA SER A 81 16.93 8.27 11.82
C SER A 81 17.32 9.21 12.98
N PRO A 82 18.31 8.85 13.83
CA PRO A 82 18.91 9.80 14.78
C PRO A 82 19.63 10.96 14.07
N ASP A 83 20.11 10.77 12.83
CA ASP A 83 20.75 11.81 12.02
C ASP A 83 19.71 12.81 11.47
N ALA A 84 19.73 14.04 11.97
CA ALA A 84 18.83 15.11 11.57
C ALA A 84 18.97 15.48 10.08
N SER A 85 20.16 15.33 9.48
CA SER A 85 20.38 15.64 8.06
C SER A 85 19.69 14.62 7.15
N ARG A 86 19.71 13.34 7.53
CA ARG A 86 18.96 12.27 6.83
C ARG A 86 17.46 12.49 6.92
N ARG A 87 16.95 12.80 8.14
CA ARG A 87 15.52 13.12 8.30
C ARG A 87 15.07 14.29 7.44
N ARG A 88 15.89 15.35 7.35
CA ARG A 88 15.56 16.52 6.52
C ARG A 88 15.47 16.15 5.04
N ARG A 89 16.47 15.45 4.50
CA ARG A 89 16.43 14.99 3.10
C ARG A 89 15.22 14.09 2.83
N THR A 90 14.93 13.17 3.73
CA THR A 90 13.73 12.33 3.64
C THR A 90 12.45 13.17 3.60
N LEU A 91 12.35 14.18 4.47
CA LEU A 91 11.19 15.07 4.48
C LEU A 91 11.04 15.83 3.16
N ASP A 92 12.11 16.36 2.59
CA ASP A 92 12.09 17.07 1.31
C ASP A 92 11.62 16.17 0.15
N ILE A 93 12.04 14.89 0.16
CA ILE A 93 11.58 13.89 -0.81
C ILE A 93 10.07 13.66 -0.65
N TYR A 94 9.59 13.38 0.57
CA TYR A 94 8.18 13.09 0.82
C TYR A 94 7.27 14.29 0.53
N LEU A 95 7.70 15.50 0.83
CA LEU A 95 6.94 16.71 0.48
C LEU A 95 6.78 16.88 -1.03
N ARG A 96 7.82 16.56 -1.80
CA ARG A 96 7.73 16.55 -3.26
C ARG A 96 6.75 15.49 -3.75
N GLU A 97 6.79 14.28 -3.20
CA GLU A 97 5.87 13.18 -3.56
C GLU A 97 4.42 13.51 -3.19
N ILE A 98 4.19 14.15 -2.03
CA ILE A 98 2.87 14.69 -1.67
C ILE A 98 2.40 15.70 -2.72
N GLY A 99 3.28 16.56 -3.20
CA GLY A 99 2.95 17.48 -4.30
C GLY A 99 2.47 16.75 -5.56
N TYR A 100 3.14 15.65 -5.94
CA TYR A 100 2.69 14.83 -7.07
C TYR A 100 1.34 14.16 -6.78
N ALA A 101 1.17 13.58 -5.60
CA ALA A 101 -0.08 12.95 -5.18
C ALA A 101 -1.28 13.92 -5.25
N LEU A 102 -1.12 15.13 -4.72
CA LEU A 102 -2.17 16.14 -4.75
C LEU A 102 -2.49 16.62 -6.17
N ASN A 103 -1.49 16.71 -7.03
CA ASN A 103 -1.65 17.12 -8.43
C ASN A 103 -2.42 16.10 -9.29
N VAL A 104 -2.53 14.86 -8.88
CA VAL A 104 -3.38 13.82 -9.50
C VAL A 104 -4.68 13.58 -8.74
N GLY A 105 -4.98 14.39 -7.73
CA GLY A 105 -6.21 14.30 -6.96
C GLY A 105 -6.28 13.11 -6.01
N ALA A 106 -5.12 12.55 -5.62
CA ALA A 106 -5.08 11.44 -4.67
C ALA A 106 -5.74 11.82 -3.33
N LYS A 107 -6.58 10.92 -2.81
CA LYS A 107 -7.23 11.06 -1.51
C LYS A 107 -6.61 10.17 -0.44
N LYS A 108 -5.79 9.21 -0.84
CA LYS A 108 -4.97 8.38 0.05
C LYS A 108 -3.52 8.43 -0.40
N ILE A 109 -2.63 8.64 0.56
CA ILE A 109 -1.17 8.64 0.34
C ILE A 109 -0.59 7.60 1.26
N VAL A 110 -0.04 6.54 0.67
CA VAL A 110 0.53 5.39 1.36
C VAL A 110 2.01 5.64 1.63
N LEU A 111 2.44 5.28 2.83
CA LEU A 111 3.85 5.34 3.21
C LEU A 111 4.20 4.27 4.25
N GLY A 112 5.43 3.78 4.18
CA GLY A 112 6.04 2.95 5.22
C GLY A 112 6.76 3.78 6.28
N SER A 113 7.10 3.15 7.39
CA SER A 113 7.80 3.82 8.51
C SER A 113 9.30 4.03 8.28
N GLY A 114 9.85 3.44 7.23
CA GLY A 114 11.29 3.36 7.04
C GLY A 114 11.99 2.42 8.03
N PRO A 115 13.33 2.32 7.93
CA PRO A 115 14.12 1.35 8.69
C PRO A 115 13.94 1.45 10.21
N ASP A 116 13.92 0.27 10.87
CA ASP A 116 13.94 0.15 12.32
C ASP A 116 15.25 0.69 12.92
N VAL A 117 15.17 1.14 14.17
CA VAL A 117 16.31 1.58 14.99
C VAL A 117 16.26 0.76 16.29
N PRO A 118 16.69 -0.51 16.28
CA PRO A 118 16.49 -1.42 17.40
C PRO A 118 17.07 -0.94 18.73
N GLU A 119 18.20 -0.21 18.66
CA GLU A 119 18.88 0.35 19.83
C GLU A 119 18.16 1.55 20.45
N ASP A 120 17.23 2.18 19.72
CA ASP A 120 16.48 3.37 20.20
C ASP A 120 15.08 3.45 19.55
N ARG A 121 14.28 2.39 19.63
CA ARG A 121 12.90 2.39 19.11
C ARG A 121 12.00 3.46 19.69
N PRO A 122 12.04 3.74 21.02
CA PRO A 122 11.21 4.83 21.56
C PRO A 122 11.53 6.18 20.92
N GLY A 123 12.80 6.56 20.85
CA GLY A 123 13.19 7.81 20.18
C GLY A 123 12.94 7.78 18.67
N ALA A 124 13.04 6.61 18.00
CA ALA A 124 12.69 6.47 16.61
C ALA A 124 11.19 6.72 16.36
N LYS A 125 10.31 6.22 17.24
CA LYS A 125 8.87 6.49 17.15
C LYS A 125 8.56 7.98 17.35
N GLU A 126 9.21 8.65 18.29
CA GLU A 126 9.07 10.10 18.50
C GLU A 126 9.50 10.89 17.24
N ARG A 127 10.67 10.57 16.67
CA ARG A 127 11.15 11.21 15.44
C ARG A 127 10.25 10.96 14.24
N PHE A 128 9.70 9.76 14.12
CA PHE A 128 8.73 9.43 13.09
C PHE A 128 7.39 10.16 13.29
N ALA A 129 6.94 10.31 14.54
CA ALA A 129 5.77 11.13 14.89
C ALA A 129 5.96 12.59 14.45
N GLU A 130 7.12 13.21 14.77
CA GLU A 130 7.46 14.55 14.30
C GLU A 130 7.46 14.66 12.78
N PHE A 131 7.99 13.65 12.08
CA PHE A 131 7.99 13.58 10.63
C PHE A 131 6.57 13.56 10.06
N LEU A 132 5.69 12.69 10.56
CA LEU A 132 4.29 12.60 10.15
C LEU A 132 3.52 13.90 10.42
N MET A 133 3.74 14.53 11.59
CA MET A 133 3.12 15.83 11.91
C MET A 133 3.55 16.94 10.94
N ARG A 134 4.75 16.86 10.40
CA ARG A 134 5.21 17.80 9.37
C ARG A 134 4.55 17.54 8.02
N LEU A 135 4.43 16.28 7.61
CA LEU A 135 3.72 15.92 6.39
C LEU A 135 2.24 16.33 6.48
N GLY A 136 1.60 16.07 7.62
CA GLY A 136 0.20 16.37 7.83
C GLY A 136 -0.17 17.85 7.68
N LYS A 137 0.77 18.76 7.92
CA LYS A 137 0.56 20.22 7.74
C LYS A 137 0.39 20.62 6.28
N GLU A 138 0.93 19.83 5.36
CA GLU A 138 0.89 20.11 3.91
C GLU A 138 -0.32 19.43 3.24
N LEU A 139 -1.10 18.66 4.00
CA LEU A 139 -2.21 17.90 3.46
C LEU A 139 -3.55 18.61 3.67
N PRO A 140 -4.43 18.62 2.66
CA PRO A 140 -5.83 18.95 2.84
C PRO A 140 -6.52 18.01 3.85
N GLU A 141 -7.53 18.49 4.56
CA GLU A 141 -8.27 17.73 5.58
C GLU A 141 -8.91 16.44 5.04
N ASP A 142 -9.26 16.43 3.75
CA ASP A 142 -9.89 15.32 3.06
C ASP A 142 -8.90 14.33 2.42
N VAL A 143 -7.61 14.49 2.69
CA VAL A 143 -6.55 13.57 2.24
C VAL A 143 -6.04 12.75 3.43
N THR A 144 -6.05 11.43 3.27
CA THR A 144 -5.63 10.47 4.29
C THR A 144 -4.18 10.04 4.09
N LEU A 145 -3.37 10.09 5.15
CA LEU A 145 -2.11 9.35 5.21
C LEU A 145 -2.42 7.90 5.65
N ALA A 146 -1.96 6.94 4.89
CA ALA A 146 -2.10 5.53 5.20
C ALA A 146 -0.73 4.94 5.55
N LEU A 147 -0.49 4.72 6.85
CA LEU A 147 0.73 4.04 7.32
C LEU A 147 0.60 2.55 7.09
N GLU A 148 1.56 1.99 6.38
CA GLU A 148 1.63 0.58 6.08
C GLU A 148 2.63 -0.13 7.00
N PRO A 149 2.18 -1.04 7.91
CA PRO A 149 3.05 -1.90 8.67
C PRO A 149 3.64 -3.00 7.79
N THR A 150 4.94 -3.27 8.01
CA THR A 150 5.66 -4.34 7.36
C THR A 150 6.46 -5.16 8.38
N ASP A 151 7.50 -5.87 7.97
CA ASP A 151 8.29 -6.69 8.87
C ASP A 151 9.50 -5.96 9.46
N ARG A 152 9.94 -6.47 10.63
CA ARG A 152 11.20 -6.06 11.30
C ARG A 152 12.37 -6.98 11.02
N THR A 153 12.16 -8.19 10.51
CA THR A 153 13.17 -9.25 10.60
C THR A 153 13.36 -10.09 9.35
N ILE A 154 12.51 -9.95 8.34
CA ILE A 154 12.51 -10.85 7.18
C ILE A 154 13.03 -10.16 5.92
N ASP A 155 12.46 -9.01 5.54
CA ASP A 155 12.77 -8.34 4.27
C ASP A 155 12.95 -6.83 4.40
N LYS A 156 11.92 -6.10 4.88
CA LYS A 156 11.95 -4.62 4.93
C LYS A 156 12.72 -4.08 6.13
N HIS A 157 12.69 -4.76 7.26
CA HIS A 157 13.30 -4.31 8.53
C HIS A 157 12.83 -2.92 8.95
N PHE A 158 11.52 -2.67 8.90
CA PHE A 158 10.93 -1.35 9.19
C PHE A 158 10.59 -1.18 10.67
N LEU A 159 10.43 0.09 11.09
CA LEU A 159 10.12 0.48 12.47
C LEU A 159 8.76 -0.04 12.95
N PHE A 160 7.72 0.02 12.11
CA PHE A 160 6.40 -0.48 12.40
C PHE A 160 6.14 -1.83 11.73
N GLY A 161 5.83 -2.82 12.56
CA GLY A 161 5.48 -4.19 12.21
C GLY A 161 4.04 -4.52 12.61
N PRO A 162 3.76 -5.33 13.67
CA PRO A 162 2.43 -5.87 13.95
C PRO A 162 1.30 -4.82 13.94
N ALA A 163 0.14 -5.23 13.38
CA ALA A 163 -0.99 -4.35 13.16
C ALA A 163 -1.49 -3.67 14.44
N ALA A 164 -1.55 -4.38 15.56
CA ALA A 164 -2.01 -3.83 16.84
C ALA A 164 -1.08 -2.70 17.36
N GLU A 165 0.24 -2.86 17.26
CA GLU A 165 1.22 -1.82 17.65
C GLU A 165 1.10 -0.58 16.76
N THR A 166 0.94 -0.79 15.46
CA THR A 166 0.76 0.30 14.49
C THR A 166 -0.55 1.05 14.74
N ALA A 167 -1.63 0.33 15.07
CA ALA A 167 -2.91 0.93 15.42
C ALA A 167 -2.84 1.79 16.69
N GLU A 168 -2.10 1.35 17.71
CA GLU A 168 -1.87 2.13 18.92
C GLU A 168 -1.17 3.45 18.60
N PHE A 169 -0.08 3.41 17.83
CA PHE A 169 0.61 4.60 17.37
C PHE A 169 -0.29 5.54 16.56
N ILE A 170 -1.12 5.01 15.65
CA ILE A 170 -2.05 5.82 14.86
C ILE A 170 -3.08 6.52 15.77
N ARG A 171 -3.62 5.84 16.79
CA ARG A 171 -4.54 6.45 17.77
C ARG A 171 -3.88 7.60 18.52
N GLU A 172 -2.64 7.41 18.97
CA GLU A 172 -1.85 8.48 19.62
C GLU A 172 -1.65 9.68 18.69
N MET A 173 -1.30 9.45 17.43
CA MET A 173 -1.11 10.51 16.44
C MET A 173 -2.40 11.26 16.16
N ARG A 174 -3.54 10.56 16.04
CA ARG A 174 -4.87 11.19 15.88
C ARG A 174 -5.21 12.09 17.06
N ALA A 175 -4.97 11.61 18.29
CA ALA A 175 -5.18 12.38 19.51
C ALA A 175 -4.26 13.61 19.60
N ASN A 176 -3.08 13.57 19.01
CA ASN A 176 -2.09 14.63 18.98
C ASN A 176 -2.22 15.58 17.77
N GLY A 177 -3.31 15.51 17.00
CA GLY A 177 -3.61 16.50 15.96
C GLY A 177 -3.34 16.06 14.52
N LEU A 178 -3.25 14.76 14.25
CA LEU A 178 -3.21 14.18 12.91
C LEU A 178 -4.42 13.24 12.69
N PRO A 179 -5.66 13.76 12.63
CA PRO A 179 -6.87 12.94 12.61
C PRO A 179 -7.03 12.11 11.32
N ASN A 180 -6.40 12.52 10.24
CA ASN A 180 -6.43 11.88 8.93
C ASN A 180 -5.31 10.82 8.72
N LEU A 181 -4.60 10.42 9.78
CA LEU A 181 -3.71 9.25 9.72
C LEU A 181 -4.52 7.96 9.90
N GLY A 182 -4.33 6.98 9.04
CA GLY A 182 -4.93 5.66 9.12
C GLY A 182 -3.93 4.55 8.81
N MET A 183 -4.41 3.31 8.80
CA MET A 183 -3.61 2.13 8.46
C MET A 183 -4.00 1.60 7.08
N LEU A 184 -3.00 1.30 6.28
CA LEU A 184 -3.13 0.33 5.20
C LEU A 184 -2.72 -1.04 5.76
N LEU A 185 -3.53 -2.06 5.55
CA LEU A 185 -3.17 -3.45 5.88
C LEU A 185 -3.04 -4.26 4.59
N ASP A 186 -1.81 -4.72 4.31
CA ASP A 186 -1.57 -5.69 3.25
C ASP A 186 -1.68 -7.11 3.81
N MET A 187 -2.48 -7.94 3.14
CA MET A 187 -2.61 -9.36 3.41
C MET A 187 -1.24 -10.07 3.32
N GLY A 188 -0.41 -9.71 2.34
CA GLY A 188 0.92 -10.28 2.12
C GLY A 188 1.91 -9.97 3.25
N HIS A 189 1.70 -8.88 4.00
CA HIS A 189 2.57 -8.53 5.12
C HIS A 189 2.24 -9.29 6.41
N VAL A 190 1.05 -9.88 6.52
CA VAL A 190 0.63 -10.58 7.75
C VAL A 190 1.61 -11.70 8.15
N PRO A 191 2.02 -12.62 7.24
CA PRO A 191 2.98 -13.67 7.63
C PRO A 191 4.37 -13.14 7.94
N ILE A 192 4.86 -12.14 7.21
CA ILE A 192 6.19 -11.57 7.49
C ILE A 192 6.24 -10.77 8.80
N MET A 193 5.09 -10.28 9.28
CA MET A 193 4.94 -9.69 10.61
C MET A 193 4.80 -10.75 11.73
N GLY A 194 4.66 -12.04 11.37
CA GLY A 194 4.45 -13.12 12.33
C GLY A 194 3.02 -13.16 12.90
N GLU A 195 2.05 -12.60 12.21
CA GLU A 195 0.64 -12.53 12.62
C GLU A 195 -0.22 -13.58 11.89
N THR A 196 -1.41 -13.81 12.41
CA THR A 196 -2.50 -14.49 11.69
C THR A 196 -3.41 -13.47 11.02
N LEU A 197 -4.14 -13.87 9.97
CA LEU A 197 -5.12 -12.99 9.33
C LEU A 197 -6.13 -12.41 10.33
N SER A 198 -6.57 -13.22 11.28
CA SER A 198 -7.52 -12.80 12.31
C SER A 198 -6.91 -11.77 13.26
N SER A 199 -5.68 -11.98 13.77
CA SER A 199 -5.05 -11.02 14.70
C SER A 199 -4.73 -9.70 14.01
N ALA A 200 -4.25 -9.73 12.77
CA ALA A 200 -3.93 -8.52 12.00
C ALA A 200 -5.18 -7.69 11.71
N VAL A 201 -6.26 -8.31 11.22
CA VAL A 201 -7.51 -7.60 10.96
C VAL A 201 -8.12 -7.02 12.24
N GLN A 202 -8.13 -7.78 13.34
CA GLN A 202 -8.62 -7.28 14.64
C GLN A 202 -7.78 -6.11 15.14
N GLY A 203 -6.46 -6.21 15.05
CA GLY A 203 -5.54 -5.14 15.45
C GLY A 203 -5.71 -3.86 14.63
N ALA A 204 -5.97 -3.99 13.33
CA ALA A 204 -6.10 -2.86 12.41
C ALA A 204 -7.50 -2.21 12.40
N ALA A 205 -8.56 -2.92 12.77
CA ALA A 205 -9.96 -2.63 12.44
C ALA A 205 -10.39 -1.15 12.62
N GLU A 206 -10.03 -0.54 13.76
CA GLU A 206 -10.39 0.84 14.10
C GLU A 206 -9.69 1.87 13.21
N THR A 207 -8.44 1.60 12.86
CA THR A 207 -7.57 2.54 12.15
C THR A 207 -7.49 2.28 10.64
N LEU A 208 -8.07 1.16 10.18
CA LEU A 208 -7.98 0.70 8.81
C LEU A 208 -8.68 1.65 7.83
N VAL A 209 -7.96 2.15 6.84
CA VAL A 209 -8.44 3.08 5.79
C VAL A 209 -8.22 2.55 4.38
N HIS A 210 -7.31 1.58 4.21
CA HIS A 210 -7.01 0.97 2.92
C HIS A 210 -6.57 -0.48 3.13
N VAL A 211 -6.77 -1.31 2.11
CA VAL A 211 -6.40 -2.74 2.14
C VAL A 211 -5.71 -3.11 0.84
N HIS A 212 -4.58 -3.80 0.97
CA HIS A 212 -3.96 -4.52 -0.13
C HIS A 212 -4.22 -6.03 -0.01
N LEU A 213 -4.52 -6.64 -1.14
CA LEU A 213 -4.63 -8.08 -1.31
C LEU A 213 -3.32 -8.58 -1.91
N GLY A 214 -2.36 -8.78 -1.05
CA GLY A 214 -1.01 -9.22 -1.37
C GLY A 214 -0.74 -10.68 -0.99
N ASN A 215 0.49 -11.13 -1.23
CA ASN A 215 1.00 -12.44 -0.84
C ASN A 215 2.53 -12.42 -0.74
N CYS A 216 3.09 -13.30 0.05
CA CYS A 216 4.53 -13.39 0.27
C CYS A 216 5.02 -14.85 0.30
N VAL A 217 6.31 -15.04 0.49
CA VAL A 217 6.94 -16.35 0.71
C VAL A 217 7.81 -16.28 1.96
N VAL A 218 7.45 -17.04 2.99
CA VAL A 218 8.27 -17.19 4.21
C VAL A 218 8.57 -18.65 4.54
N LYS A 219 7.82 -19.62 4.00
CA LYS A 219 7.98 -21.05 4.26
C LYS A 219 9.28 -21.62 3.70
N ASN A 220 9.80 -21.06 2.61
CA ASN A 220 11.00 -21.53 1.94
C ASN A 220 12.03 -20.40 1.81
N PRO A 221 13.02 -20.31 2.73
CA PRO A 221 14.08 -19.30 2.65
C PRO A 221 15.00 -19.42 1.42
N GLN A 222 14.93 -20.52 0.67
CA GLN A 222 15.70 -20.73 -0.56
C GLN A 222 14.91 -20.31 -1.81
N SER A 223 13.65 -19.94 -1.66
CA SER A 223 12.84 -19.43 -2.78
C SER A 223 13.44 -18.12 -3.33
N PRO A 224 13.51 -17.93 -4.65
CA PRO A 224 13.88 -16.65 -5.24
C PRO A 224 12.86 -15.53 -4.90
N PHE A 225 11.70 -15.91 -4.40
CA PHE A 225 10.65 -15.01 -3.97
C PHE A 225 10.52 -14.90 -2.43
N TYR A 226 11.54 -15.34 -1.68
CA TYR A 226 11.53 -15.22 -0.22
C TYR A 226 11.38 -13.76 0.21
N GLY A 227 10.52 -13.52 1.19
CA GLY A 227 10.18 -12.20 1.72
C GLY A 227 8.96 -11.58 1.04
N ASP A 228 8.91 -10.27 1.05
CA ASP A 228 7.84 -9.44 0.50
C ASP A 228 8.01 -9.22 -1.01
N LYS A 229 7.59 -10.20 -1.79
CA LYS A 229 7.77 -10.20 -3.25
C LYS A 229 6.45 -10.19 -4.03
N HIS A 230 5.32 -10.08 -3.33
CA HIS A 230 3.97 -9.91 -3.90
C HIS A 230 3.64 -10.95 -4.97
N VAL A 231 3.98 -12.21 -4.71
CA VAL A 231 3.64 -13.33 -5.61
C VAL A 231 2.13 -13.53 -5.69
N ALA A 232 1.65 -14.09 -6.80
CA ALA A 232 0.22 -14.40 -6.96
C ALA A 232 -0.26 -15.43 -5.92
N TRP A 233 -1.55 -15.42 -5.62
CA TRP A 233 -2.14 -16.47 -4.77
C TRP A 233 -1.94 -17.85 -5.38
N GLY A 234 -1.53 -18.81 -4.56
CA GLY A 234 -1.28 -20.18 -4.99
C GLY A 234 0.01 -20.38 -5.79
N ALA A 235 0.87 -19.36 -5.90
CA ALA A 235 2.21 -19.52 -6.46
C ALA A 235 3.04 -20.51 -5.62
N VAL A 236 4.06 -21.11 -6.23
CA VAL A 236 4.95 -22.05 -5.53
C VAL A 236 5.57 -21.39 -4.29
N ASP A 237 5.55 -22.08 -3.18
CA ASP A 237 6.03 -21.64 -1.86
C ASP A 237 5.26 -20.46 -1.25
N SER A 238 4.22 -19.92 -1.91
CA SER A 238 3.47 -18.78 -1.37
C SER A 238 2.70 -19.14 -0.09
N GLU A 239 2.48 -18.12 0.76
CA GLU A 239 1.77 -18.31 2.03
C GLU A 239 0.28 -18.53 1.84
N TYR A 240 -0.32 -17.87 0.87
CA TYR A 240 -1.75 -17.79 0.67
C TYR A 240 -2.20 -18.22 -0.72
N GLY A 241 -3.41 -18.80 -0.75
CA GLY A 241 -4.18 -19.10 -1.94
C GLY A 241 -5.56 -18.43 -1.90
N GLU A 242 -6.44 -18.84 -2.82
CA GLU A 242 -7.81 -18.30 -2.90
C GLU A 242 -8.62 -18.50 -1.60
N LYS A 243 -8.35 -19.60 -0.86
CA LYS A 243 -9.04 -19.92 0.39
C LYS A 243 -8.70 -18.92 1.50
N GLU A 244 -7.44 -18.60 1.66
CA GLU A 244 -6.96 -17.63 2.65
C GLU A 244 -7.38 -16.20 2.26
N ALA A 245 -7.42 -15.90 0.95
CA ALA A 245 -7.97 -14.63 0.45
C ALA A 245 -9.45 -14.48 0.83
N ALA A 246 -10.26 -15.54 0.63
CA ALA A 246 -11.67 -15.55 1.03
C ALA A 246 -11.84 -15.40 2.55
N GLU A 247 -10.97 -16.02 3.35
CA GLU A 247 -10.96 -15.85 4.80
C GLU A 247 -10.65 -14.42 5.21
N PHE A 248 -9.62 -13.81 4.62
CA PHE A 248 -9.25 -12.42 4.90
C PHE A 248 -10.39 -11.45 4.59
N LEU A 249 -11.03 -11.59 3.42
CA LEU A 249 -12.19 -10.79 3.04
C LEU A 249 -13.37 -10.95 4.01
N ARG A 250 -13.64 -12.17 4.46
CA ARG A 250 -14.66 -12.44 5.47
C ARG A 250 -14.35 -11.76 6.80
N LEU A 251 -13.09 -11.78 7.25
CA LEU A 251 -12.64 -11.11 8.46
C LEU A 251 -12.79 -9.60 8.35
N LEU A 252 -12.41 -8.99 7.22
CA LEU A 252 -12.62 -7.55 6.95
C LEU A 252 -14.10 -7.16 7.00
N ASN A 253 -14.98 -8.00 6.43
CA ASN A 253 -16.42 -7.77 6.49
C ASN A 253 -16.96 -7.82 7.93
N GLN A 254 -16.53 -8.80 8.71
CA GLN A 254 -16.88 -8.93 10.13
C GLN A 254 -16.37 -7.78 10.98
N ALA A 255 -15.19 -7.24 10.64
CA ALA A 255 -14.62 -6.05 11.28
C ALA A 255 -15.29 -4.73 10.85
N GLY A 256 -16.28 -4.77 9.96
CA GLY A 256 -16.99 -3.59 9.51
C GLY A 256 -16.27 -2.74 8.47
N TYR A 257 -15.22 -3.26 7.83
CA TYR A 257 -14.45 -2.49 6.85
C TYR A 257 -15.28 -2.09 5.63
N PHE A 258 -16.10 -2.99 5.10
CA PHE A 258 -16.90 -2.75 3.90
C PHE A 258 -18.14 -1.86 4.14
N GLN A 259 -18.39 -1.46 5.40
CA GLN A 259 -19.40 -0.47 5.78
C GLN A 259 -18.82 0.94 5.91
N LYS A 260 -17.51 1.11 5.80
CA LYS A 260 -16.87 2.43 5.84
C LYS A 260 -17.13 3.20 4.55
N GLU A 261 -17.19 4.52 4.66
CA GLU A 261 -17.11 5.39 3.50
C GLU A 261 -15.75 5.25 2.85
N ASP A 262 -15.71 5.39 1.53
CA ASP A 262 -14.45 5.36 0.78
C ASP A 262 -13.63 4.07 0.95
N CYS A 263 -14.30 2.93 1.04
CA CYS A 263 -13.69 1.63 1.18
C CYS A 263 -12.99 1.20 -0.12
N THR A 264 -11.65 1.19 -0.11
CA THR A 264 -10.83 0.73 -1.23
C THR A 264 -10.09 -0.55 -0.87
N VAL A 265 -10.05 -1.48 -1.84
CA VAL A 265 -9.29 -2.74 -1.75
C VAL A 265 -8.54 -2.93 -3.05
N SER A 266 -7.22 -2.98 -3.01
CA SER A 266 -6.39 -3.09 -4.21
C SER A 266 -5.63 -4.41 -4.25
N PHE A 267 -5.59 -5.02 -5.44
CA PHE A 267 -4.75 -6.20 -5.68
C PHE A 267 -3.30 -5.76 -5.81
N GLU A 268 -2.45 -6.31 -4.95
CA GLU A 268 -1.02 -6.00 -4.91
C GLU A 268 -0.20 -7.27 -5.14
N MET A 269 -0.31 -7.79 -6.34
CA MET A 269 0.34 -9.04 -6.72
C MET A 269 0.93 -8.99 -8.13
N ARG A 270 2.01 -9.73 -8.30
CA ARG A 270 2.59 -10.04 -9.60
C ARG A 270 1.62 -10.89 -10.44
N PRO A 271 1.73 -10.84 -11.76
CA PRO A 271 0.94 -11.71 -12.63
C PRO A 271 1.12 -13.20 -12.28
N ILE A 272 0.07 -13.97 -12.47
CA ILE A 272 0.10 -15.43 -12.40
C ILE A 272 1.02 -15.95 -13.50
N GLU A 273 1.87 -16.92 -13.18
CA GLU A 273 2.79 -17.52 -14.15
C GLU A 273 2.02 -18.04 -15.39
N GLY A 274 2.47 -17.64 -16.55
CA GLY A 274 1.86 -18.03 -17.84
C GLY A 274 0.65 -17.20 -18.27
N LEU A 275 0.20 -16.24 -17.45
CA LEU A 275 -0.88 -15.32 -17.81
C LEU A 275 -0.36 -13.89 -18.03
N SER A 276 -1.05 -13.13 -18.87
CA SER A 276 -0.82 -11.68 -18.97
C SER A 276 -1.24 -10.96 -17.69
N PRO A 277 -0.77 -9.71 -17.45
CA PRO A 277 -1.23 -8.88 -16.35
C PRO A 277 -2.76 -8.75 -16.29
N GLU A 278 -3.38 -8.51 -17.43
CA GLU A 278 -4.83 -8.31 -17.56
C GLU A 278 -5.63 -9.60 -17.30
N GLU A 279 -5.11 -10.76 -17.73
CA GLU A 279 -5.71 -12.07 -17.42
C GLU A 279 -5.58 -12.40 -15.93
N SER A 280 -4.42 -12.10 -15.35
CA SER A 280 -4.16 -12.28 -13.92
C SER A 280 -5.11 -11.42 -13.07
N LEU A 281 -5.27 -10.13 -13.44
CA LEU A 281 -6.22 -9.26 -12.74
C LEU A 281 -7.64 -9.81 -12.79
N ARG A 282 -8.12 -10.28 -13.96
CA ARG A 282 -9.45 -10.90 -14.07
C ARG A 282 -9.58 -12.15 -13.19
N ALA A 283 -8.52 -12.95 -13.07
CA ALA A 283 -8.51 -14.09 -12.15
C ALA A 283 -8.64 -13.64 -10.69
N PHE A 284 -7.91 -12.60 -10.28
CA PHE A 284 -8.00 -12.03 -8.93
C PHE A 284 -9.38 -11.46 -8.63
N VAL A 285 -9.96 -10.71 -9.56
CA VAL A 285 -11.34 -10.20 -9.45
C VAL A 285 -12.34 -11.36 -9.33
N GLY A 286 -12.13 -12.44 -10.09
CA GLY A 286 -12.95 -13.64 -9.98
C GLY A 286 -12.90 -14.31 -8.59
N VAL A 287 -11.77 -14.26 -7.89
CA VAL A 287 -11.66 -14.70 -6.48
C VAL A 287 -12.48 -13.79 -5.57
N TRP A 288 -12.39 -12.48 -5.75
CA TRP A 288 -13.20 -11.51 -5.03
C TRP A 288 -14.71 -11.80 -5.21
N GLU A 289 -15.19 -11.92 -6.43
CA GLU A 289 -16.60 -12.13 -6.74
C GLU A 289 -17.17 -13.42 -6.11
N LYS A 290 -16.37 -14.50 -6.13
CA LYS A 290 -16.72 -15.77 -5.48
C LYS A 290 -16.76 -15.67 -3.96
N SER A 291 -15.85 -14.87 -3.38
CA SER A 291 -15.67 -14.76 -1.92
C SER A 291 -16.67 -13.79 -1.27
N MET A 292 -17.11 -12.78 -2.01
CA MET A 292 -17.98 -11.70 -1.54
C MET A 292 -19.23 -11.55 -2.41
N PRO A 293 -20.04 -12.61 -2.57
CA PRO A 293 -21.22 -12.59 -3.43
C PRO A 293 -22.23 -11.54 -2.91
N GLY A 294 -22.64 -10.62 -3.78
CA GLY A 294 -23.64 -9.61 -3.48
C GLY A 294 -23.13 -8.36 -2.77
N LEU A 295 -21.84 -8.27 -2.48
CA LEU A 295 -21.24 -7.00 -2.04
C LEU A 295 -21.09 -6.08 -3.26
N PRO A 296 -21.74 -4.89 -3.27
CA PRO A 296 -21.69 -4.00 -4.43
C PRO A 296 -20.27 -3.44 -4.62
N VAL A 297 -19.80 -3.52 -5.86
CA VAL A 297 -18.51 -2.94 -6.29
C VAL A 297 -18.79 -1.70 -7.11
N SER A 298 -18.09 -0.60 -6.84
CA SER A 298 -18.13 0.60 -7.66
C SER A 298 -17.43 0.31 -9.00
N LYS A 299 -18.03 0.83 -10.06
CA LYS A 299 -17.46 0.79 -11.42
C LYS A 299 -17.06 2.20 -11.90
N GLU A 300 -17.25 3.19 -11.02
CA GLU A 300 -16.94 4.61 -11.25
C GLU A 300 -16.02 5.14 -10.16
#